data_8eaaa8608392628b3071225f10b2d337
#
_entry.id   8eaaa8608392628b3071225f10b2d337
#
_cell.length_a   1.000
_cell.length_b   1.000
_cell.length_c   1.000
_cell.angle_alpha   90.00
_cell.angle_beta   90.00
_cell.angle_gamma   90.00
#
_symmetry.space_group_name_H-M   'P 1'
#
loop_
_entity.id
_entity.type
_entity.pdbx_description
1 polymer ?
#
loop_
_entity_poly.entity_id
_entity_poly.type
_entity_poly.pdbx_seq_one_letter_code
_entity_poly.pdbx_strand_id
1 'polypeptide(L)'
;MKRVLIVDDAAFMRMSLRKIMVENGFEVVGEAENGKEALEKYNELQPDIVTLDITMPEMDGITALKGLMKLDPNANVVIVSAMGQESYVREAVMAGAKNFIVKPFNKDHVIKVLNSL
;
A
#
# COMPACT_ATOMS: atom_id res chain seq x y z
N MET A 1 11.71 5.30 -13.07
CA MET A 1 11.63 4.62 -11.74
C MET A 1 10.32 5.01 -11.09
N LYS A 2 9.52 4.02 -10.72
CA LYS A 2 8.22 4.30 -10.08
C LYS A 2 8.42 4.69 -8.61
N ARG A 3 7.61 5.64 -8.16
CA ARG A 3 7.68 6.22 -6.83
C ARG A 3 6.60 5.58 -5.95
N VAL A 4 7.00 5.07 -4.79
CA VAL A 4 6.11 4.29 -3.91
C VAL A 4 5.98 4.93 -2.54
N LEU A 5 4.76 4.99 -2.03
CA LEU A 5 4.45 5.34 -0.64
C LEU A 5 4.08 4.06 0.08
N ILE A 6 4.76 3.76 1.19
CA ILE A 6 4.52 2.55 1.99
C ILE A 6 3.71 2.93 3.23
N VAL A 7 2.54 2.33 3.41
CA VAL A 7 1.67 2.58 4.56
C VAL A 7 1.48 1.30 5.36
N ASP A 8 2.01 1.28 6.58
CA ASP A 8 1.90 0.14 7.49
C ASP A 8 2.25 0.65 8.89
N ASP A 9 1.53 0.24 9.92
CA ASP A 9 1.81 0.67 11.28
C ASP A 9 3.06 0.01 11.88
N ALA A 10 3.52 -1.10 11.30
CA ALA A 10 4.70 -1.82 11.78
C ALA A 10 5.96 -1.36 11.04
N ALA A 11 6.87 -0.74 11.79
CA ALA A 11 8.15 -0.26 11.23
C ALA A 11 8.95 -1.38 10.55
N PHE A 12 8.91 -2.58 11.13
CA PHE A 12 9.60 -3.73 10.56
C PHE A 12 9.08 -4.07 9.15
N MET A 13 7.76 -4.02 8.96
CA MET A 13 7.16 -4.32 7.67
C MET A 13 7.50 -3.25 6.64
N ARG A 14 7.49 -1.98 7.05
CA ARG A 14 7.90 -0.90 6.16
C ARG A 14 9.35 -1.06 5.72
N MET A 15 10.23 -1.45 6.65
CA MET A 15 11.63 -1.70 6.35
C MET A 15 11.81 -2.85 5.36
N SER A 16 11.07 -3.94 5.56
CA SER A 16 11.13 -5.10 4.66
C SER A 16 10.69 -4.76 3.25
N LEU A 17 9.58 -4.05 3.11
CA LEU A 17 9.08 -3.62 1.80
C LEU A 17 10.03 -2.64 1.14
N ARG A 18 10.54 -1.66 1.89
CA ARG A 18 11.49 -0.68 1.37
C ARG A 18 12.72 -1.37 0.79
N LYS A 19 13.28 -2.34 1.50
CA LYS A 19 14.45 -3.06 1.04
C LYS A 19 14.18 -3.75 -0.30
N ILE A 20 13.06 -4.48 -0.38
CA ILE A 20 12.68 -5.16 -1.62
C ILE A 20 12.54 -4.16 -2.77
N MET A 21 11.86 -3.05 -2.53
CA MET A 21 11.58 -2.05 -3.57
C MET A 21 12.85 -1.36 -4.05
N VAL A 22 13.67 -0.89 -3.12
CA VAL A 22 14.92 -0.18 -3.47
C VAL A 22 15.87 -1.09 -4.24
N GLU A 23 15.98 -2.35 -3.84
CA GLU A 23 16.85 -3.31 -4.53
C GLU A 23 16.38 -3.65 -5.95
N ASN A 24 15.13 -3.36 -6.26
CA ASN A 24 14.51 -3.73 -7.54
C ASN A 24 14.08 -2.53 -8.39
N GLY A 25 14.66 -1.38 -8.15
CA GLY A 25 14.49 -0.22 -9.02
C GLY A 25 13.28 0.65 -8.75
N PHE A 26 12.66 0.52 -7.58
CA PHE A 26 11.60 1.42 -7.15
C PHE A 26 12.14 2.48 -6.21
N GLU A 27 11.58 3.67 -6.26
CA GLU A 27 11.93 4.75 -5.35
C GLU A 27 10.89 4.85 -4.25
N VAL A 28 11.28 4.66 -2.99
CA VAL A 28 10.36 4.85 -1.85
C VAL A 28 10.40 6.32 -1.46
N VAL A 29 9.33 7.05 -1.77
CA VAL A 29 9.29 8.50 -1.55
C VAL A 29 8.77 8.88 -0.17
N GLY A 30 8.16 7.93 0.53
CA GLY A 30 7.69 8.19 1.89
C GLY A 30 7.12 6.96 2.55
N GLU A 31 6.87 7.08 3.84
CA GLU A 31 6.24 6.05 4.66
C GLU A 31 5.19 6.70 5.55
N ALA A 32 4.12 5.96 5.85
CA ALA A 32 3.07 6.41 6.75
C ALA A 32 2.71 5.29 7.72
N GLU A 33 2.32 5.66 8.93
CA GLU A 33 2.02 4.70 10.00
C GLU A 33 0.52 4.45 10.17
N ASN A 34 -0.31 5.29 9.56
CA ASN A 34 -1.76 5.19 9.68
C ASN A 34 -2.43 5.82 8.46
N GLY A 35 -3.75 5.66 8.40
CA GLY A 35 -4.53 6.15 7.26
C GLY A 35 -4.53 7.65 7.09
N LYS A 36 -4.53 8.38 8.19
CA LYS A 36 -4.52 9.84 8.15
C LYS A 36 -3.22 10.36 7.53
N GLU A 37 -2.07 9.83 7.98
CA GLU A 37 -0.78 10.16 7.40
C GLU A 37 -0.71 9.77 5.93
N ALA A 38 -1.32 8.62 5.58
CA ALA A 38 -1.33 8.15 4.21
C ALA A 38 -2.01 9.17 3.29
N LEU A 39 -3.15 9.70 3.70
CA LEU A 39 -3.86 10.70 2.91
C LEU A 39 -3.05 12.00 2.76
N GLU A 40 -2.46 12.46 3.86
CA GLU A 40 -1.63 13.67 3.86
C GLU A 40 -0.43 13.51 2.93
N LYS A 41 0.28 12.39 3.06
CA LYS A 41 1.48 12.14 2.25
C LYS A 41 1.16 11.86 0.80
N TYR A 42 0.03 11.21 0.51
CA TYR A 42 -0.39 11.02 -0.87
C TYR A 42 -0.59 12.36 -1.56
N ASN A 43 -1.29 13.27 -0.90
CA ASN A 43 -1.54 14.60 -1.45
C ASN A 43 -0.25 15.39 -1.63
N GLU A 44 0.67 15.27 -0.69
CA GLU A 44 1.95 15.99 -0.71
C GLU A 44 2.92 15.41 -1.75
N LEU A 45 3.07 14.09 -1.78
CA LEU A 45 4.11 13.42 -2.56
C LEU A 45 3.67 12.96 -3.95
N GLN A 46 2.38 12.74 -4.14
CA GLN A 46 1.83 12.25 -5.41
C GLN A 46 2.57 11.01 -5.92
N PRO A 47 2.61 9.91 -5.14
CA PRO A 47 3.34 8.71 -5.56
C PRO A 47 2.65 8.02 -6.72
N ASP A 48 3.39 7.17 -7.42
CA ASP A 48 2.83 6.34 -8.50
C ASP A 48 2.09 5.13 -7.95
N ILE A 49 2.54 4.60 -6.81
CA ILE A 49 1.99 3.40 -6.18
C ILE A 49 1.91 3.62 -4.66
N VAL A 50 0.84 3.11 -4.05
CA VAL A 50 0.71 3.06 -2.59
C VAL A 50 0.55 1.60 -2.18
N THR A 51 1.38 1.13 -1.24
CA THR A 51 1.12 -0.14 -0.57
C THR A 51 0.47 0.19 0.77
N LEU A 52 -0.68 -0.42 1.04
CA LEU A 52 -1.55 -0.03 2.14
C LEU A 52 -1.97 -1.24 2.97
N ASP A 53 -1.55 -1.26 4.24
CA ASP A 53 -1.97 -2.29 5.18
C ASP A 53 -3.46 -2.11 5.49
N ILE A 54 -4.19 -3.22 5.58
CA ILE A 54 -5.63 -3.19 5.88
C ILE A 54 -5.87 -2.83 7.34
N THR A 55 -5.09 -3.41 8.26
CA THR A 55 -5.31 -3.27 9.70
C THR A 55 -4.36 -2.26 10.31
N MET A 56 -4.87 -1.09 10.65
CA MET A 56 -4.07 -0.02 11.26
C MET A 56 -4.88 0.69 12.33
N PRO A 57 -4.21 1.29 13.36
CA PRO A 57 -4.92 2.10 14.35
C PRO A 57 -5.47 3.40 13.75
N GLU A 58 -6.42 4.01 14.42
CA GLU A 58 -7.07 5.27 14.08
C GLU A 58 -7.94 5.20 12.83
N MET A 59 -7.33 5.02 11.67
CA MET A 59 -8.07 4.87 10.40
C MET A 59 -7.58 3.58 9.74
N ASP A 60 -8.48 2.61 9.58
CA ASP A 60 -8.13 1.33 8.97
C ASP A 60 -7.85 1.49 7.47
N GLY A 61 -7.27 0.43 6.88
CA GLY A 61 -6.85 0.46 5.49
C GLY A 61 -8.00 0.66 4.50
N ILE A 62 -9.18 0.10 4.77
CA ILE A 62 -10.33 0.26 3.87
C ILE A 62 -10.80 1.71 3.85
N THR A 63 -10.89 2.34 5.02
CA THR A 63 -11.27 3.75 5.13
C THR A 63 -10.25 4.64 4.43
N ALA A 64 -8.95 4.35 4.64
CA ALA A 64 -7.88 5.08 3.98
C ALA A 64 -7.93 4.92 2.46
N LEU A 65 -8.20 3.70 1.99
CA LEU A 65 -8.34 3.43 0.56
C LEU A 65 -9.47 4.27 -0.06
N LYS A 66 -10.62 4.29 0.60
CA LYS A 66 -11.75 5.09 0.11
C LYS A 66 -11.39 6.58 0.05
N GLY A 67 -10.63 7.06 1.03
CA GLY A 67 -10.14 8.44 1.03
C GLY A 67 -9.18 8.72 -0.11
N LEU A 68 -8.26 7.79 -0.36
CA LEU A 68 -7.31 7.92 -1.48
C LEU A 68 -8.03 7.93 -2.83
N MET A 69 -9.04 7.07 -3.00
CA MET A 69 -9.80 7.02 -4.24
C MET A 69 -10.62 8.29 -4.47
N LYS A 70 -11.02 8.98 -3.41
CA LYS A 70 -11.66 10.30 -3.53
C LYS A 70 -10.68 11.37 -3.98
N LEU A 71 -9.45 11.32 -3.43
CA LEU A 71 -8.41 12.27 -3.82
C LEU A 71 -7.96 12.06 -5.25
N ASP A 72 -7.86 10.79 -5.66
CA ASP A 72 -7.38 10.43 -6.99
C ASP A 72 -8.00 9.10 -7.42
N PRO A 73 -9.05 9.13 -8.26
CA PRO A 73 -9.69 7.91 -8.74
C PRO A 73 -8.77 6.98 -9.54
N ASN A 74 -7.62 7.49 -10.00
CA ASN A 74 -6.64 6.70 -10.74
C ASN A 74 -5.49 6.20 -9.88
N ALA A 75 -5.57 6.37 -8.56
CA ALA A 75 -4.51 5.93 -7.66
C ALA A 75 -4.28 4.43 -7.77
N ASN A 76 -3.01 4.03 -7.83
CA ASN A 76 -2.61 2.62 -7.86
C ASN A 76 -2.33 2.16 -6.43
N VAL A 77 -3.36 1.62 -5.78
CA VAL A 77 -3.26 1.15 -4.40
C VAL A 77 -3.20 -0.37 -4.37
N VAL A 78 -2.17 -0.89 -3.72
CA VAL A 78 -1.98 -2.32 -3.48
C VAL A 78 -2.22 -2.58 -2.00
N ILE A 79 -3.18 -3.44 -1.69
CA ILE A 79 -3.47 -3.80 -0.29
C ILE A 79 -2.47 -4.85 0.18
N VAL A 80 -1.98 -4.69 1.41
CA VAL A 80 -1.14 -5.69 2.07
C VAL A 80 -1.95 -6.24 3.24
N SER A 81 -2.20 -7.55 3.25
CA SER A 81 -3.07 -8.18 4.24
C SER A 81 -2.44 -9.42 4.85
N ALA A 82 -2.91 -9.80 6.05
CA ALA A 82 -2.56 -11.09 6.65
C ALA A 82 -3.46 -12.18 6.08
N MET A 83 -3.05 -13.44 6.23
CA MET A 83 -3.89 -14.59 5.91
C MET A 83 -5.15 -14.54 6.78
N GLY A 84 -6.27 -14.96 6.20
CA GLY A 84 -7.55 -14.93 6.91
C GLY A 84 -8.32 -13.63 6.77
N GLN A 85 -7.85 -12.69 5.96
CA GLN A 85 -8.51 -11.40 5.74
C GLN A 85 -9.15 -11.29 4.35
N GLU A 86 -9.57 -12.42 3.76
CA GLU A 86 -10.07 -12.44 2.38
C GLU A 86 -11.29 -11.54 2.18
N SER A 87 -12.17 -11.44 3.17
CA SER A 87 -13.35 -10.57 3.07
C SER A 87 -12.96 -9.10 2.98
N TYR A 88 -11.93 -8.68 3.72
CA TYR A 88 -11.42 -7.32 3.67
C TYR A 88 -10.73 -7.03 2.34
N VAL A 89 -9.98 -8.01 1.83
CA VAL A 89 -9.32 -7.87 0.52
C VAL A 89 -10.37 -7.69 -0.57
N ARG A 90 -11.45 -8.47 -0.53
CA ARG A 90 -12.54 -8.37 -1.50
C ARG A 90 -13.18 -6.98 -1.44
N GLU A 91 -13.46 -6.49 -0.25
CA GLU A 91 -14.02 -5.16 -0.05
C GLU A 91 -13.10 -4.08 -0.61
N ALA A 92 -11.79 -4.22 -0.37
CA ALA A 92 -10.79 -3.28 -0.87
C ALA A 92 -10.74 -3.25 -2.39
N VAL A 93 -10.75 -4.42 -3.03
CA VAL A 93 -10.74 -4.50 -4.50
C VAL A 93 -11.99 -3.83 -5.07
N MET A 94 -13.14 -4.07 -4.46
CA MET A 94 -14.38 -3.43 -4.89
C MET A 94 -14.36 -1.92 -4.67
N ALA A 95 -13.60 -1.45 -3.69
CA ALA A 95 -13.45 -0.02 -3.42
C ALA A 95 -12.40 0.66 -4.32
N GLY A 96 -11.68 -0.10 -5.16
CA GLY A 96 -10.75 0.46 -6.13
C GLY A 96 -9.29 0.03 -6.02
N ALA A 97 -8.93 -0.84 -5.07
CA ALA A 97 -7.57 -1.36 -5.00
C ALA A 97 -7.24 -2.15 -6.27
N LYS A 98 -6.03 -1.98 -6.78
CA LYS A 98 -5.62 -2.60 -8.05
C LYS A 98 -5.13 -4.03 -7.88
N ASN A 99 -4.56 -4.37 -6.72
CA ASN A 99 -4.04 -5.68 -6.44
C ASN A 99 -3.86 -5.84 -4.93
N PHE A 100 -3.37 -6.98 -4.50
CA PHE A 100 -3.11 -7.25 -3.09
C PHE A 100 -1.89 -8.15 -2.92
N ILE A 101 -1.29 -8.09 -1.73
CA ILE A 101 -0.16 -8.91 -1.31
C ILE A 101 -0.52 -9.49 0.05
N VAL A 102 -0.32 -10.80 0.25
CA VAL A 102 -0.64 -11.49 1.51
C VAL A 102 0.64 -11.71 2.31
N LYS A 103 0.58 -11.40 3.60
CA LYS A 103 1.70 -11.65 4.53
C LYS A 103 1.63 -13.11 5.02
N PRO A 104 2.75 -13.79 5.18
CA PRO A 104 4.10 -13.36 4.84
C PRO A 104 4.31 -13.36 3.32
N PHE A 105 4.90 -12.29 2.82
CA PHE A 105 5.17 -12.15 1.38
C PHE A 105 6.62 -12.54 1.07
N ASN A 106 6.85 -12.92 -0.19
CA ASN A 106 8.22 -13.09 -0.68
C ASN A 106 8.54 -12.00 -1.70
N LYS A 107 9.82 -11.79 -1.90
CA LYS A 107 10.35 -10.73 -2.77
C LYS A 107 9.78 -10.84 -4.20
N ASP A 108 9.79 -12.03 -4.76
CA ASP A 108 9.39 -12.23 -6.17
C ASP A 108 7.92 -11.86 -6.38
N HIS A 109 7.06 -12.22 -5.42
CA HIS A 109 5.64 -11.88 -5.52
C HIS A 109 5.41 -10.38 -5.42
N VAL A 110 6.09 -9.72 -4.48
CA VAL A 110 5.98 -8.26 -4.32
C VAL A 110 6.36 -7.55 -5.62
N ILE A 111 7.51 -7.93 -6.20
CA ILE A 111 8.00 -7.32 -7.43
C ILE A 111 7.04 -7.58 -8.59
N LYS A 112 6.51 -8.80 -8.70
CA LYS A 112 5.55 -9.14 -9.74
C LYS A 112 4.30 -8.26 -9.65
N VAL A 113 3.76 -8.08 -8.45
CA VAL A 113 2.58 -7.24 -8.25
C VAL A 113 2.87 -5.79 -8.62
N LEU A 114 3.99 -5.23 -8.15
CA LEU A 114 4.36 -3.86 -8.44
C LEU A 114 4.61 -3.61 -9.92
N ASN A 115 5.22 -4.58 -10.60
CA ASN A 115 5.48 -4.45 -12.03
C ASN A 115 4.23 -4.58 -12.91
N SER A 116 3.13 -5.07 -12.35
CA SER A 116 1.87 -5.19 -13.08
C SER A 116 1.08 -3.87 -13.16
N LEU A 117 1.53 -2.86 -12.46
CA LEU A 117 0.83 -1.58 -12.35
C LEU A 117 1.29 -0.54 -13.36
#